data_a9f58f434e9f5e0503b79201fc1983ab
#
_entry.id   a9f58f434e9f5e0503b79201fc1983ab
#
_cell.length_a   1.000
_cell.length_b   1.000
_cell.length_c   1.000
_cell.angle_alpha   90.00
_cell.angle_beta   90.00
_cell.angle_gamma   90.00
#
_symmetry.space_group_name_H-M   'P 1'
#
loop_
_entity.id
_entity.type
_entity.pdbx_description
1 polymer ?
#
loop_
_entity_poly.entity_id
_entity_poly.type
_entity_poly.pdbx_seq_one_letter_code
_entity_poly.pdbx_strand_id
1 'polypeptide(L)'
;MTIRLRGSRLALALMPLALLACSLARAGDGPHGPASANASPGRVLGKLDFPTSTRSGEAQAAFEQGMLLLHLFEYPFAEAAFQRAEAIDPNFAMAYWGEAMVHNHPVWDQQAPDKALAALNKFAPTPGARAGKIASAKERDYFESLEILYGPAAGRAPKAERDHAYRLFMEKMAERYPDDHEVRLFHALAIMGAHAGVRDIPDYMESAALSQSVFYANRDHPGAAHYLIHGVDDPIHAPLGLEAARALYVMAPDAGHSLHMTSHIFNALGMWGDVVKANVNAVRVSNEMRAERGEPSSSVGHYNFWLLYGLLQQGRQSEAKALLTAAYEETRAIGKPPVARMVLDPDDDRVGSLVQMWARYILETGGDDPDVAQWQFNLADAFDPNLNVLYVYAMLSKNPADITAHLERFRRLKMELREHVMALPEQVPFNLLYLDRLDVIEQQLQAVLAKSQGHGDAALEYAREAGRLEGVMPYSFGPPFVDYPSAQLLGELAFELGHHDEAAAA
;
A
#
# COMPACT_ATOMS: atom_id res chain seq x y z
N MET A 1 64.81 21.15 19.03
CA MET A 1 64.37 20.08 19.96
C MET A 1 63.32 19.26 19.20
N THR A 2 63.80 18.13 18.65
CA THR A 2 63.09 17.34 17.63
C THR A 2 62.45 16.14 18.33
N ILE A 3 61.12 16.03 18.34
CA ILE A 3 60.46 14.82 18.87
C ILE A 3 59.93 14.02 17.67
N ARG A 4 60.49 12.82 17.51
CA ARG A 4 60.00 11.81 16.57
C ARG A 4 58.82 11.05 17.20
N LEU A 5 57.70 10.97 16.50
CA LEU A 5 56.60 10.06 16.80
C LEU A 5 56.71 8.82 15.91
N ARG A 6 56.75 7.66 16.58
CA ARG A 6 56.77 6.33 15.96
C ARG A 6 55.39 5.94 15.48
N GLY A 7 55.29 5.54 14.23
CA GLY A 7 54.06 4.98 13.65
C GLY A 7 53.86 3.52 14.08
N SER A 8 52.69 3.21 14.57
CA SER A 8 52.16 1.84 14.69
C SER A 8 51.21 1.55 13.54
N ARG A 9 51.57 0.60 12.71
CA ARG A 9 50.76 0.08 11.61
C ARG A 9 49.70 -0.87 12.20
N LEU A 10 48.42 -0.50 12.09
CA LEU A 10 47.32 -1.43 12.29
C LEU A 10 47.01 -2.08 10.93
N ALA A 11 47.06 -3.40 10.89
CA ALA A 11 46.72 -4.19 9.73
C ALA A 11 45.18 -4.31 9.66
N LEU A 12 44.58 -3.78 8.59
CA LEU A 12 43.17 -4.04 8.25
C LEU A 12 43.11 -5.41 7.58
N ALA A 13 42.38 -6.34 8.20
CA ALA A 13 42.05 -7.62 7.59
C ALA A 13 40.86 -7.41 6.63
N LEU A 14 41.14 -7.57 5.35
CA LEU A 14 40.12 -7.64 4.28
C LEU A 14 39.47 -9.03 4.34
N MET A 15 38.16 -9.07 4.69
CA MET A 15 37.33 -10.23 4.44
C MET A 15 36.84 -10.20 2.98
N PRO A 16 36.88 -11.30 2.24
CA PRO A 16 36.38 -11.34 0.86
C PRO A 16 34.84 -11.39 0.85
N LEU A 17 34.23 -10.45 0.13
CA LEU A 17 32.83 -10.51 -0.28
C LEU A 17 32.65 -11.70 -1.25
N ALA A 18 31.91 -12.70 -0.83
CA ALA A 18 31.49 -13.79 -1.71
C ALA A 18 30.40 -13.25 -2.65
N LEU A 19 30.76 -13.05 -3.92
CA LEU A 19 29.81 -12.83 -5.02
C LEU A 19 29.03 -14.13 -5.24
N LEU A 20 27.77 -14.17 -4.85
CA LEU A 20 26.83 -15.21 -5.29
C LEU A 20 26.36 -14.83 -6.70
N ALA A 21 26.83 -15.59 -7.69
CA ALA A 21 26.31 -15.54 -9.04
C ALA A 21 24.90 -16.14 -9.06
N CYS A 22 23.87 -15.30 -9.24
CA CYS A 22 22.50 -15.74 -9.49
C CYS A 22 22.33 -16.08 -10.99
N SER A 23 22.05 -17.33 -11.27
CA SER A 23 21.65 -17.82 -12.59
C SER A 23 20.29 -17.26 -13.01
N LEU A 24 20.25 -16.60 -14.18
CA LEU A 24 19.06 -16.07 -14.82
C LEU A 24 18.08 -17.19 -15.20
N ALA A 25 16.98 -17.33 -14.48
CA ALA A 25 15.80 -18.08 -14.92
C ALA A 25 14.76 -17.08 -15.47
N ARG A 26 14.29 -17.34 -16.69
CA ARG A 26 13.28 -16.55 -17.39
C ARG A 26 11.95 -16.61 -16.65
N ALA A 27 11.42 -15.48 -16.21
CA ALA A 27 10.06 -15.33 -15.70
C ALA A 27 9.09 -15.10 -16.87
N GLY A 28 8.05 -15.93 -16.96
CA GLY A 28 6.89 -15.68 -17.80
C GLY A 28 5.81 -14.97 -16.97
N ASP A 29 5.30 -13.84 -17.48
CA ASP A 29 4.18 -13.13 -16.87
C ASP A 29 2.86 -13.74 -17.32
N GLY A 30 2.12 -14.31 -16.37
CA GLY A 30 0.70 -14.63 -16.42
C GLY A 30 0.04 -14.19 -15.13
N PRO A 31 -1.30 -14.10 -15.05
CA PRO A 31 -1.98 -13.82 -13.80
C PRO A 31 -1.48 -14.79 -12.73
N HIS A 32 -1.30 -14.31 -11.50
CA HIS A 32 -0.73 -15.03 -10.37
C HIS A 32 -1.09 -16.53 -10.41
N GLY A 33 -0.08 -17.39 -10.64
CA GLY A 33 -0.28 -18.83 -10.64
C GLY A 33 -0.78 -19.28 -9.26
N PRO A 34 -1.57 -20.35 -9.17
CA PRO A 34 -2.04 -20.85 -7.89
C PRO A 34 -0.84 -21.11 -6.98
N ALA A 35 -0.93 -20.62 -5.74
CA ALA A 35 0.06 -20.90 -4.72
C ALA A 35 0.25 -22.44 -4.65
N SER A 36 1.50 -22.89 -4.63
CA SER A 36 1.80 -24.31 -4.47
C SER A 36 1.05 -24.82 -3.24
N ALA A 37 0.39 -25.98 -3.33
CA ALA A 37 -0.35 -26.62 -2.24
C ALA A 37 0.52 -26.95 -0.99
N ASN A 38 1.81 -26.63 -1.04
CA ASN A 38 2.79 -26.77 0.02
C ASN A 38 3.05 -25.44 0.75
N ALA A 39 2.01 -24.65 1.06
CA ALA A 39 2.15 -23.53 2.00
C ALA A 39 2.73 -24.09 3.32
N SER A 40 3.96 -23.69 3.66
CA SER A 40 4.75 -24.30 4.73
C SER A 40 3.97 -24.29 6.05
N PRO A 41 3.71 -25.43 6.68
CA PRO A 41 3.18 -25.47 8.03
C PRO A 41 4.27 -24.92 8.98
N GLY A 42 3.94 -23.87 9.75
CA GLY A 42 4.84 -23.37 10.78
C GLY A 42 5.09 -21.86 10.78
N ARG A 43 4.37 -21.06 9.95
CA ARG A 43 4.44 -19.58 10.04
C ARG A 43 3.90 -19.07 11.36
N VAL A 44 4.58 -18.10 11.94
CA VAL A 44 4.13 -17.38 13.14
C VAL A 44 3.29 -16.18 12.68
N LEU A 45 1.97 -16.29 12.84
CA LEU A 45 0.98 -15.34 12.33
C LEU A 45 0.06 -14.75 13.41
N GLY A 46 0.32 -15.05 14.68
CA GLY A 46 -0.60 -14.73 15.79
C GLY A 46 -1.59 -15.87 16.07
N LYS A 47 -2.71 -15.54 16.74
CA LYS A 47 -3.72 -16.51 17.14
C LYS A 47 -5.12 -15.94 17.08
N LEU A 48 -6.06 -16.70 16.58
CA LEU A 48 -7.49 -16.44 16.63
C LEU A 48 -8.26 -17.70 17.06
N ASP A 49 -9.52 -17.51 17.40
CA ASP A 49 -10.46 -18.59 17.70
C ASP A 49 -11.72 -18.37 16.87
N PHE A 50 -11.91 -19.21 15.85
CA PHE A 50 -13.07 -19.15 14.97
C PHE A 50 -13.70 -20.56 14.85
N PRO A 51 -14.45 -21.02 15.84
CA PRO A 51 -15.07 -22.32 15.79
C PRO A 51 -16.15 -22.37 14.70
N THR A 52 -16.11 -23.44 13.90
CA THR A 52 -17.03 -23.68 12.80
C THR A 52 -17.80 -24.99 12.96
N SER A 53 -18.67 -25.29 12.00
CA SER A 53 -19.50 -26.53 12.03
C SER A 53 -18.76 -27.76 11.50
N THR A 54 -17.54 -27.66 10.95
CA THR A 54 -16.77 -28.83 10.52
C THR A 54 -16.45 -29.75 11.72
N ARG A 55 -16.44 -31.05 11.46
CA ARG A 55 -16.00 -32.05 12.44
C ARG A 55 -14.55 -32.50 12.22
N SER A 56 -13.92 -32.02 11.15
CA SER A 56 -12.54 -32.33 10.84
C SER A 56 -11.61 -31.32 11.53
N GLY A 57 -10.86 -31.71 12.53
CA GLY A 57 -9.88 -30.88 13.19
C GLY A 57 -8.77 -30.40 12.23
N GLU A 58 -8.45 -31.20 11.20
CA GLU A 58 -7.47 -30.81 10.18
C GLU A 58 -8.03 -29.73 9.23
N ALA A 59 -9.31 -29.86 8.82
CA ALA A 59 -9.96 -28.82 8.02
C ALA A 59 -10.13 -27.51 8.81
N GLN A 60 -10.49 -27.60 10.10
CA GLN A 60 -10.56 -26.46 11.00
C GLN A 60 -9.21 -25.73 11.11
N ALA A 61 -8.12 -26.46 11.32
CA ALA A 61 -6.78 -25.88 11.41
C ALA A 61 -6.34 -25.23 10.10
N ALA A 62 -6.67 -25.81 8.94
CA ALA A 62 -6.41 -25.21 7.63
C ALA A 62 -7.23 -23.92 7.43
N PHE A 63 -8.48 -23.91 7.85
CA PHE A 63 -9.34 -22.72 7.81
C PHE A 63 -8.81 -21.60 8.71
N GLU A 64 -8.45 -21.89 9.96
CA GLU A 64 -7.88 -20.90 10.88
C GLU A 64 -6.57 -20.31 10.36
N GLN A 65 -5.72 -21.12 9.71
CA GLN A 65 -4.54 -20.61 9.01
C GLN A 65 -4.94 -19.66 7.87
N GLY A 66 -5.97 -20.00 7.09
CA GLY A 66 -6.53 -19.13 6.06
C GLY A 66 -7.03 -17.81 6.63
N MET A 67 -7.72 -17.86 7.78
CA MET A 67 -8.22 -16.67 8.47
C MET A 67 -7.09 -15.75 8.96
N LEU A 68 -6.03 -16.32 9.57
CA LEU A 68 -4.86 -15.55 9.99
C LEU A 68 -4.21 -14.81 8.81
N LEU A 69 -4.03 -15.52 7.69
CA LEU A 69 -3.47 -14.95 6.46
C LEU A 69 -4.41 -13.90 5.82
N LEU A 70 -5.72 -14.13 5.85
CA LEU A 70 -6.72 -13.17 5.37
C LEU A 70 -6.69 -11.88 6.19
N HIS A 71 -6.65 -11.96 7.51
CA HIS A 71 -6.51 -10.79 8.38
C HIS A 71 -5.20 -10.04 8.21
N LEU A 72 -4.16 -10.70 7.72
CA LEU A 72 -2.86 -10.10 7.41
C LEU A 72 -2.73 -9.69 5.93
N PHE A 73 -3.81 -9.79 5.14
CA PHE A 73 -3.88 -9.48 3.71
C PHE A 73 -2.87 -10.24 2.84
N GLU A 74 -2.44 -11.41 3.31
CA GLU A 74 -1.63 -12.35 2.54
C GLU A 74 -2.53 -13.24 1.64
N TYR A 75 -3.32 -12.60 0.79
CA TYR A 75 -4.43 -13.17 0.04
C TYR A 75 -4.10 -14.46 -0.73
N PRO A 76 -2.98 -14.57 -1.51
CA PRO A 76 -2.68 -15.81 -2.23
C PRO A 76 -2.44 -17.01 -1.32
N PHE A 77 -1.89 -16.77 -0.13
CA PHE A 77 -1.64 -17.84 0.85
C PHE A 77 -2.90 -18.19 1.64
N ALA A 78 -3.77 -17.19 1.90
CA ALA A 78 -5.08 -17.39 2.48
C ALA A 78 -5.95 -18.27 1.56
N GLU A 79 -6.00 -17.95 0.26
CA GLU A 79 -6.72 -18.73 -0.75
C GLU A 79 -6.27 -20.20 -0.74
N ALA A 80 -4.96 -20.46 -0.79
CA ALA A 80 -4.42 -21.82 -0.75
C ALA A 80 -4.77 -22.57 0.53
N ALA A 81 -4.81 -21.88 1.69
CA ALA A 81 -5.19 -22.49 2.97
C ALA A 81 -6.68 -22.85 3.00
N PHE A 82 -7.57 -22.00 2.49
CA PHE A 82 -9.00 -22.29 2.37
C PHE A 82 -9.25 -23.44 1.39
N GLN A 83 -8.62 -23.46 0.22
CA GLN A 83 -8.70 -24.55 -0.74
C GLN A 83 -8.21 -25.88 -0.15
N ARG A 84 -7.20 -25.86 0.71
CA ARG A 84 -6.78 -27.04 1.45
C ARG A 84 -7.87 -27.52 2.43
N ALA A 85 -8.54 -26.60 3.14
CA ALA A 85 -9.65 -26.94 4.01
C ALA A 85 -10.82 -27.57 3.24
N GLU A 86 -11.15 -27.05 2.04
CA GLU A 86 -12.14 -27.63 1.11
C GLU A 86 -11.78 -29.05 0.68
N ALA A 87 -10.51 -29.29 0.35
CA ALA A 87 -10.02 -30.60 -0.09
C ALA A 87 -10.10 -31.64 1.04
N ILE A 88 -9.89 -31.23 2.31
CA ILE A 88 -9.98 -32.09 3.47
C ILE A 88 -11.45 -32.39 3.81
N ASP A 89 -12.31 -31.38 3.80
CA ASP A 89 -13.75 -31.53 4.05
C ASP A 89 -14.57 -30.80 2.99
N PRO A 90 -15.00 -31.48 1.91
CA PRO A 90 -15.78 -30.85 0.84
C PRO A 90 -17.16 -30.31 1.26
N ASN A 91 -17.61 -30.61 2.47
CA ASN A 91 -18.86 -30.06 3.03
C ASN A 91 -18.63 -28.88 3.99
N PHE A 92 -17.39 -28.47 4.18
CA PHE A 92 -17.02 -27.37 5.05
C PHE A 92 -17.36 -26.01 4.45
N ALA A 93 -18.55 -25.50 4.71
CA ALA A 93 -19.06 -24.27 4.12
C ALA A 93 -18.11 -23.08 4.31
N MET A 94 -17.59 -22.87 5.53
CA MET A 94 -16.76 -21.70 5.82
C MET A 94 -15.43 -21.67 5.05
N ALA A 95 -14.92 -22.81 4.58
CA ALA A 95 -13.75 -22.84 3.71
C ALA A 95 -14.04 -22.12 2.36
N TYR A 96 -15.18 -22.40 1.74
CA TYR A 96 -15.63 -21.73 0.50
C TYR A 96 -15.97 -20.25 0.73
N TRP A 97 -16.51 -19.90 1.91
CA TRP A 97 -16.67 -18.52 2.32
C TRP A 97 -15.32 -17.79 2.37
N GLY A 98 -14.33 -18.41 3.01
CA GLY A 98 -12.99 -17.86 3.12
C GLY A 98 -12.32 -17.68 1.76
N GLU A 99 -12.39 -18.68 0.86
CA GLU A 99 -11.89 -18.57 -0.52
C GLU A 99 -12.57 -17.42 -1.28
N ALA A 100 -13.89 -17.26 -1.14
CA ALA A 100 -14.58 -16.14 -1.78
C ALA A 100 -14.19 -14.78 -1.18
N MET A 101 -13.96 -14.73 0.15
CA MET A 101 -13.61 -13.49 0.84
C MET A 101 -12.22 -12.97 0.49
N VAL A 102 -11.26 -13.84 0.11
CA VAL A 102 -9.93 -13.38 -0.34
C VAL A 102 -9.96 -12.54 -1.61
N HIS A 103 -11.08 -12.50 -2.32
CA HIS A 103 -11.28 -11.69 -3.51
C HIS A 103 -11.93 -10.33 -3.22
N ASN A 104 -12.05 -9.95 -1.95
CA ASN A 104 -12.46 -8.64 -1.48
C ASN A 104 -11.29 -7.95 -0.78
N HIS A 105 -10.76 -6.90 -1.38
CA HIS A 105 -9.65 -6.10 -0.85
C HIS A 105 -10.17 -4.70 -0.48
N PRO A 106 -10.91 -4.56 0.63
CA PRO A 106 -11.70 -3.36 0.90
C PRO A 106 -10.86 -2.10 1.09
N VAL A 107 -9.67 -2.19 1.66
CA VAL A 107 -8.79 -1.03 1.89
C VAL A 107 -8.24 -0.46 0.58
N TRP A 108 -8.07 -1.31 -0.44
CA TRP A 108 -7.62 -0.89 -1.79
C TRP A 108 -8.76 -0.67 -2.77
N ASP A 109 -9.99 -0.76 -2.34
CA ASP A 109 -11.17 -0.65 -3.21
C ASP A 109 -11.21 -1.67 -4.37
N GLN A 110 -10.56 -2.83 -4.20
CA GLN A 110 -10.43 -3.86 -5.23
C GLN A 110 -11.32 -5.07 -4.94
N GLN A 111 -11.95 -5.59 -5.99
CA GLN A 111 -12.76 -6.82 -5.94
C GLN A 111 -12.57 -7.65 -7.21
N ALA A 112 -12.63 -8.98 -7.08
CA ALA A 112 -12.69 -9.91 -8.19
C ALA A 112 -14.00 -10.75 -8.14
N PRO A 113 -15.16 -10.18 -8.52
CA PRO A 113 -16.48 -10.82 -8.34
C PRO A 113 -16.60 -12.18 -9.03
N ASP A 114 -16.02 -12.34 -10.21
CA ASP A 114 -16.09 -13.60 -10.95
C ASP A 114 -15.36 -14.74 -10.21
N LYS A 115 -14.23 -14.43 -9.58
CA LYS A 115 -13.46 -15.40 -8.79
C LYS A 115 -14.22 -15.75 -7.49
N ALA A 116 -14.74 -14.75 -6.80
CA ALA A 116 -15.55 -14.97 -5.59
C ALA A 116 -16.78 -15.84 -5.88
N LEU A 117 -17.51 -15.54 -6.96
CA LEU A 117 -18.65 -16.36 -7.39
C LEU A 117 -18.22 -17.78 -7.80
N ALA A 118 -17.07 -17.94 -8.44
CA ALA A 118 -16.54 -19.26 -8.77
C ALA A 118 -16.29 -20.10 -7.51
N ALA A 119 -15.68 -19.51 -6.46
CA ALA A 119 -15.48 -20.14 -5.17
C ALA A 119 -16.81 -20.57 -4.52
N LEU A 120 -17.78 -19.65 -4.42
CA LEU A 120 -19.11 -19.95 -3.88
C LEU A 120 -19.84 -21.04 -4.67
N ASN A 121 -19.71 -21.05 -5.98
CA ASN A 121 -20.37 -22.03 -6.85
C ASN A 121 -19.78 -23.45 -6.74
N LYS A 122 -18.52 -23.60 -6.30
CA LYS A 122 -17.96 -24.91 -5.95
C LYS A 122 -18.77 -25.56 -4.83
N PHE A 123 -19.19 -24.80 -3.81
CA PHE A 123 -19.99 -25.33 -2.70
C PHE A 123 -21.44 -25.64 -3.12
N ALA A 124 -22.13 -24.68 -3.76
CA ALA A 124 -23.43 -24.93 -4.40
C ALA A 124 -23.78 -23.80 -5.39
N PRO A 125 -24.56 -24.10 -6.47
CA PRO A 125 -24.69 -23.19 -7.60
C PRO A 125 -25.62 -21.99 -7.37
N THR A 126 -26.41 -21.98 -6.29
CA THR A 126 -27.35 -20.89 -6.01
C THR A 126 -27.35 -20.51 -4.52
N PRO A 127 -27.69 -19.23 -4.18
CA PRO A 127 -27.79 -18.80 -2.79
C PRO A 127 -28.67 -19.71 -1.92
N GLY A 128 -29.86 -20.10 -2.42
CA GLY A 128 -30.76 -20.98 -1.71
C GLY A 128 -30.19 -22.41 -1.49
N ALA A 129 -29.47 -22.93 -2.49
CA ALA A 129 -28.82 -24.23 -2.36
C ALA A 129 -27.64 -24.18 -1.35
N ARG A 130 -26.88 -23.08 -1.32
CA ARG A 130 -25.83 -22.83 -0.32
C ARG A 130 -26.43 -22.77 1.08
N ALA A 131 -27.41 -21.90 1.29
CA ALA A 131 -28.08 -21.76 2.59
C ALA A 131 -28.70 -23.07 3.11
N GLY A 132 -29.26 -23.89 2.19
CA GLY A 132 -29.85 -25.20 2.53
C GLY A 132 -28.84 -26.25 3.01
N LYS A 133 -27.54 -26.10 2.69
CA LYS A 133 -26.47 -26.99 3.15
C LYS A 133 -25.87 -26.56 4.48
N ILE A 134 -26.09 -25.33 4.95
CA ILE A 134 -25.45 -24.78 6.14
C ILE A 134 -26.38 -24.88 7.33
N ALA A 135 -25.99 -25.66 8.34
CA ALA A 135 -26.80 -25.89 9.56
C ALA A 135 -26.70 -24.72 10.55
N SER A 136 -25.52 -24.11 10.70
CA SER A 136 -25.27 -23.02 11.64
C SER A 136 -25.91 -21.71 11.16
N ALA A 137 -26.65 -21.04 12.03
CA ALA A 137 -27.25 -19.74 11.72
C ALA A 137 -26.16 -18.68 11.46
N LYS A 138 -25.11 -18.64 12.30
CA LYS A 138 -23.99 -17.71 12.14
C LYS A 138 -23.24 -17.93 10.82
N GLU A 139 -22.99 -19.18 10.43
CA GLU A 139 -22.34 -19.45 9.14
C GLU A 139 -23.23 -19.10 7.95
N ARG A 140 -24.57 -19.22 8.06
CA ARG A 140 -25.50 -18.70 7.05
C ARG A 140 -25.43 -17.18 6.93
N ASP A 141 -25.34 -16.45 8.06
CA ASP A 141 -25.17 -15.00 8.05
C ASP A 141 -23.86 -14.59 7.36
N TYR A 142 -22.74 -15.30 7.60
CA TYR A 142 -21.49 -15.08 6.85
C TYR A 142 -21.67 -15.28 5.33
N PHE A 143 -22.39 -16.34 4.90
CA PHE A 143 -22.67 -16.54 3.49
C PHE A 143 -23.59 -15.45 2.92
N GLU A 144 -24.61 -15.01 3.67
CA GLU A 144 -25.50 -13.91 3.25
C GLU A 144 -24.72 -12.63 3.04
N SER A 145 -23.70 -12.34 3.85
CA SER A 145 -22.84 -11.19 3.68
C SER A 145 -22.10 -11.21 2.33
N LEU A 146 -21.64 -12.36 1.86
CA LEU A 146 -21.05 -12.50 0.52
C LEU A 146 -22.08 -12.42 -0.62
N GLU A 147 -23.31 -12.84 -0.39
CA GLU A 147 -24.38 -12.67 -1.39
C GLU A 147 -24.73 -11.17 -1.61
N ILE A 148 -24.52 -10.32 -0.61
CA ILE A 148 -24.63 -8.87 -0.74
C ILE A 148 -23.51 -8.32 -1.63
N LEU A 149 -22.29 -8.81 -1.48
CA LEU A 149 -21.15 -8.37 -2.29
C LEU A 149 -21.18 -8.94 -3.71
N TYR A 150 -21.54 -10.20 -3.89
CA TYR A 150 -21.30 -10.97 -5.11
C TYR A 150 -22.51 -11.72 -5.67
N GLY A 151 -23.60 -11.79 -4.94
CA GLY A 151 -24.78 -12.56 -5.34
C GLY A 151 -25.48 -11.99 -6.60
N PRO A 152 -26.48 -12.70 -7.15
CA PRO A 152 -27.15 -12.31 -8.37
C PRO A 152 -27.83 -10.93 -8.31
N ALA A 153 -28.21 -10.48 -7.12
CA ALA A 153 -28.75 -9.14 -6.89
C ALA A 153 -27.64 -8.06 -6.93
N ALA A 154 -26.45 -8.41 -6.42
CA ALA A 154 -25.29 -7.55 -6.37
C ALA A 154 -24.75 -7.17 -7.77
N GLY A 155 -24.82 -8.09 -8.74
CA GLY A 155 -24.33 -7.85 -10.10
C GLY A 155 -25.02 -6.73 -10.89
N ARG A 156 -26.03 -6.06 -10.28
CA ARG A 156 -26.77 -4.92 -10.86
C ARG A 156 -26.51 -3.60 -10.15
N ALA A 157 -25.84 -3.64 -8.99
CA ALA A 157 -25.56 -2.45 -8.19
C ALA A 157 -24.10 -2.01 -8.36
N PRO A 158 -23.79 -0.71 -8.34
CA PRO A 158 -22.44 -0.20 -8.24
C PRO A 158 -21.69 -0.79 -7.03
N LYS A 159 -20.36 -0.90 -7.12
CA LYS A 159 -19.55 -1.43 -6.02
C LYS A 159 -19.77 -0.67 -4.70
N ALA A 160 -19.78 0.66 -4.75
CA ALA A 160 -19.98 1.50 -3.57
C ALA A 160 -21.32 1.22 -2.85
N GLU A 161 -22.40 0.94 -3.59
CA GLU A 161 -23.69 0.57 -3.00
C GLU A 161 -23.63 -0.82 -2.33
N ARG A 162 -22.91 -1.76 -2.92
CA ARG A 162 -22.73 -3.11 -2.37
C ARG A 162 -21.89 -3.09 -1.10
N ASP A 163 -20.80 -2.32 -1.09
CA ASP A 163 -19.94 -2.16 0.07
C ASP A 163 -20.69 -1.47 1.23
N HIS A 164 -21.48 -0.46 0.94
CA HIS A 164 -22.33 0.16 1.94
C HIS A 164 -23.40 -0.81 2.49
N ALA A 165 -24.02 -1.60 1.62
CA ALA A 165 -24.99 -2.62 2.05
C ALA A 165 -24.32 -3.73 2.90
N TYR A 166 -23.09 -4.11 2.54
CA TYR A 166 -22.27 -5.04 3.32
C TYR A 166 -21.91 -4.47 4.71
N ARG A 167 -21.52 -3.20 4.79
CA ARG A 167 -21.27 -2.51 6.07
C ARG A 167 -22.50 -2.58 6.98
N LEU A 168 -23.68 -2.20 6.47
CA LEU A 168 -24.93 -2.23 7.24
C LEU A 168 -25.34 -3.66 7.67
N PHE A 169 -25.02 -4.66 6.86
CA PHE A 169 -25.27 -6.05 7.21
C PHE A 169 -24.32 -6.51 8.32
N MET A 170 -23.03 -6.17 8.23
CA MET A 170 -22.04 -6.54 9.26
C MET A 170 -22.30 -5.82 10.59
N GLU A 171 -22.82 -4.59 10.58
CA GLU A 171 -23.31 -3.88 11.76
C GLU A 171 -24.41 -4.70 12.47
N LYS A 172 -25.45 -5.10 11.75
CA LYS A 172 -26.54 -5.93 12.29
C LYS A 172 -26.05 -7.31 12.74
N MET A 173 -25.07 -7.86 12.05
CA MET A 173 -24.45 -9.11 12.46
C MET A 173 -23.68 -8.96 13.77
N ALA A 174 -22.96 -7.84 13.97
CA ALA A 174 -22.27 -7.52 15.21
C ALA A 174 -23.25 -7.28 16.38
N GLU A 175 -24.41 -6.68 16.14
CA GLU A 175 -25.48 -6.58 17.14
C GLU A 175 -26.04 -7.96 17.55
N ARG A 176 -26.15 -8.90 16.58
CA ARG A 176 -26.63 -10.27 16.81
C ARG A 176 -25.63 -11.15 17.54
N TYR A 177 -24.34 -10.93 17.30
CA TYR A 177 -23.22 -11.70 17.86
C TYR A 177 -22.21 -10.78 18.58
N PRO A 178 -22.64 -10.09 19.67
CA PRO A 178 -21.85 -9.03 20.29
C PRO A 178 -20.52 -9.48 20.91
N ASP A 179 -20.41 -10.77 21.24
CA ASP A 179 -19.21 -11.38 21.85
C ASP A 179 -18.28 -12.02 20.79
N ASP A 180 -18.67 -12.01 19.51
CA ASP A 180 -17.87 -12.62 18.44
C ASP A 180 -16.83 -11.62 17.92
N HIS A 181 -15.57 -11.93 18.16
CA HIS A 181 -14.44 -11.08 17.75
C HIS A 181 -14.31 -10.97 16.23
N GLU A 182 -14.55 -12.06 15.50
CA GLU A 182 -14.42 -12.10 14.06
C GLU A 182 -15.49 -11.25 13.38
N VAL A 183 -16.74 -11.38 13.83
CA VAL A 183 -17.84 -10.54 13.34
C VAL A 183 -17.54 -9.06 13.56
N ARG A 184 -17.02 -8.70 14.74
CA ARG A 184 -16.66 -7.33 15.08
C ARG A 184 -15.53 -6.80 14.19
N LEU A 185 -14.53 -7.62 13.88
CA LEU A 185 -13.41 -7.24 13.02
C LEU A 185 -13.83 -7.12 11.54
N PHE A 186 -14.69 -8.01 11.05
CA PHE A 186 -15.24 -7.85 9.70
C PHE A 186 -16.17 -6.64 9.60
N HIS A 187 -16.89 -6.26 10.66
CA HIS A 187 -17.61 -5.00 10.71
C HIS A 187 -16.64 -3.80 10.65
N ALA A 188 -15.58 -3.80 11.45
CA ALA A 188 -14.55 -2.76 11.41
C ALA A 188 -13.93 -2.61 10.00
N LEU A 189 -13.62 -3.73 9.35
CA LEU A 189 -13.09 -3.73 7.99
C LEU A 189 -14.12 -3.25 6.95
N ALA A 190 -15.41 -3.60 7.12
CA ALA A 190 -16.49 -3.17 6.24
C ALA A 190 -16.74 -1.65 6.32
N ILE A 191 -16.55 -1.04 7.50
CA ILE A 191 -16.61 0.42 7.67
C ILE A 191 -15.54 1.09 6.80
N MET A 192 -14.29 0.66 6.90
CA MET A 192 -13.20 1.22 6.10
C MET A 192 -13.42 0.99 4.60
N GLY A 193 -13.87 -0.20 4.21
CA GLY A 193 -14.12 -0.58 2.82
C GLY A 193 -15.25 0.20 2.14
N ALA A 194 -16.18 0.79 2.91
CA ALA A 194 -17.28 1.59 2.37
C ALA A 194 -16.82 2.98 1.85
N HIS A 195 -15.54 3.35 2.06
CA HIS A 195 -14.98 4.65 1.65
C HIS A 195 -14.12 4.61 0.39
N ALA A 196 -14.04 3.46 -0.30
CA ALA A 196 -13.39 3.32 -1.60
C ALA A 196 -11.95 3.90 -1.66
N GLY A 197 -11.13 3.60 -0.63
CA GLY A 197 -9.73 4.02 -0.54
C GLY A 197 -9.49 5.48 -0.12
N VAL A 198 -10.55 6.25 0.18
CA VAL A 198 -10.43 7.61 0.70
C VAL A 198 -10.78 7.62 2.19
N ARG A 199 -9.91 8.23 3.00
CA ARG A 199 -10.04 8.23 4.45
C ARG A 199 -11.16 9.18 4.92
N ASP A 200 -12.16 8.63 5.61
CA ASP A 200 -13.13 9.37 6.44
C ASP A 200 -12.75 9.20 7.92
N ILE A 201 -12.36 10.29 8.59
CA ILE A 201 -11.83 10.21 9.96
C ILE A 201 -12.85 9.66 10.96
N PRO A 202 -14.12 10.14 11.03
CA PRO A 202 -15.13 9.58 11.92
C PRO A 202 -15.29 8.06 11.80
N ASP A 203 -15.48 7.56 10.58
CA ASP A 203 -15.70 6.14 10.31
C ASP A 203 -14.43 5.31 10.57
N TYR A 204 -13.26 5.82 10.22
CA TYR A 204 -11.99 5.15 10.53
C TYR A 204 -11.73 5.07 12.04
N MET A 205 -12.13 6.09 12.82
CA MET A 205 -12.05 6.05 14.29
C MET A 205 -13.07 5.08 14.89
N GLU A 206 -14.26 4.91 14.31
CA GLU A 206 -15.21 3.86 14.69
C GLU A 206 -14.61 2.48 14.47
N SER A 207 -14.05 2.23 13.28
CA SER A 207 -13.33 0.98 12.97
C SER A 207 -12.18 0.72 13.95
N ALA A 208 -11.40 1.77 14.28
CA ALA A 208 -10.32 1.69 15.26
C ALA A 208 -10.84 1.28 16.65
N ALA A 209 -11.95 1.85 17.11
CA ALA A 209 -12.53 1.53 18.41
C ALA A 209 -13.01 0.06 18.48
N LEU A 210 -13.66 -0.44 17.42
CA LEU A 210 -14.07 -1.84 17.31
C LEU A 210 -12.85 -2.77 17.36
N SER A 211 -11.82 -2.48 16.55
CA SER A 211 -10.59 -3.26 16.46
C SER A 211 -9.81 -3.23 17.78
N GLN A 212 -9.72 -2.07 18.42
CA GLN A 212 -9.07 -1.91 19.72
C GLN A 212 -9.74 -2.76 20.82
N SER A 213 -11.07 -2.83 20.80
CA SER A 213 -11.80 -3.65 21.76
C SER A 213 -11.43 -5.13 21.68
N VAL A 214 -11.25 -5.65 20.46
CA VAL A 214 -10.80 -7.02 20.21
C VAL A 214 -9.32 -7.17 20.58
N PHE A 215 -8.47 -6.22 20.20
CA PHE A 215 -7.04 -6.25 20.52
C PHE A 215 -6.78 -6.29 22.04
N TYR A 216 -7.60 -5.61 22.84
CA TYR A 216 -7.47 -5.69 24.29
C TYR A 216 -8.02 -7.00 24.88
N ALA A 217 -9.00 -7.62 24.24
CA ALA A 217 -9.53 -8.92 24.65
C ALA A 217 -8.62 -10.08 24.24
N ASN A 218 -7.99 -10.01 23.05
CA ASN A 218 -7.04 -10.99 22.53
C ASN A 218 -5.82 -10.29 21.95
N ARG A 219 -4.75 -10.20 22.73
CA ARG A 219 -3.49 -9.53 22.36
C ARG A 219 -2.71 -10.26 21.26
N ASP A 220 -3.03 -11.51 20.99
CA ASP A 220 -2.40 -12.33 19.95
C ASP A 220 -3.18 -12.31 18.63
N HIS A 221 -4.30 -11.54 18.54
CA HIS A 221 -5.14 -11.50 17.34
C HIS A 221 -4.58 -10.54 16.29
N PRO A 222 -4.04 -11.03 15.15
CA PRO A 222 -3.34 -10.19 14.20
C PRO A 222 -4.28 -9.19 13.49
N GLY A 223 -5.50 -9.62 13.11
CA GLY A 223 -6.50 -8.75 12.48
C GLY A 223 -6.89 -7.58 13.37
N ALA A 224 -6.98 -7.78 14.68
CA ALA A 224 -7.32 -6.72 15.62
C ALA A 224 -6.24 -5.62 15.65
N ALA A 225 -4.97 -6.00 15.75
CA ALA A 225 -3.86 -5.06 15.70
C ALA A 225 -3.73 -4.37 14.32
N HIS A 226 -3.90 -5.14 13.24
CA HIS A 226 -3.79 -4.66 11.87
C HIS A 226 -4.88 -3.61 11.54
N TYR A 227 -6.13 -3.92 11.83
CA TYR A 227 -7.25 -3.01 11.52
C TYR A 227 -7.25 -1.78 12.43
N LEU A 228 -6.76 -1.90 13.68
CA LEU A 228 -6.52 -0.75 14.55
C LEU A 228 -5.47 0.19 13.94
N ILE A 229 -4.36 -0.35 13.37
CA ILE A 229 -3.36 0.45 12.68
C ILE A 229 -4.01 1.21 11.52
N HIS A 230 -4.73 0.53 10.62
CA HIS A 230 -5.46 1.21 9.53
C HIS A 230 -6.41 2.29 10.03
N GLY A 231 -7.12 2.03 11.13
CA GLY A 231 -8.09 2.97 11.69
C GLY A 231 -7.47 4.27 12.19
N VAL A 232 -6.23 4.25 12.69
CA VAL A 232 -5.54 5.42 13.29
C VAL A 232 -4.34 5.91 12.47
N ASP A 233 -4.21 5.50 11.22
CA ASP A 233 -3.09 5.83 10.35
C ASP A 233 -3.19 7.25 9.80
N ASP A 234 -3.00 8.22 10.66
CA ASP A 234 -2.83 9.63 10.32
C ASP A 234 -1.99 10.32 11.42
N PRO A 235 -1.38 11.48 11.16
CA PRO A 235 -0.47 12.15 12.11
C PRO A 235 -1.09 12.51 13.46
N ILE A 236 -2.41 12.71 13.51
CA ILE A 236 -3.12 13.09 14.76
C ILE A 236 -3.39 11.86 15.62
N HIS A 237 -3.84 10.76 14.98
CA HIS A 237 -4.32 9.56 15.69
C HIS A 237 -3.27 8.45 15.79
N ALA A 238 -2.18 8.48 15.00
CA ALA A 238 -1.10 7.48 15.04
C ALA A 238 -0.57 7.13 16.43
N PRO A 239 -0.47 8.07 17.42
CA PRO A 239 -0.05 7.70 18.76
C PRO A 239 -0.90 6.60 19.42
N LEU A 240 -2.19 6.49 19.05
CA LEU A 240 -3.11 5.46 19.55
C LEU A 240 -2.78 4.07 18.99
N GLY A 241 -2.13 3.99 17.83
CA GLY A 241 -1.75 2.74 17.15
C GLY A 241 -0.38 2.19 17.56
N LEU A 242 0.42 2.94 18.35
CA LEU A 242 1.81 2.57 18.61
C LEU A 242 1.95 1.22 19.33
N GLU A 243 1.08 0.93 20.29
CA GLU A 243 1.07 -0.37 20.98
C GLU A 243 0.74 -1.52 20.02
N ALA A 244 -0.28 -1.33 19.18
CA ALA A 244 -0.69 -2.32 18.18
C ALA A 244 0.41 -2.56 17.14
N ALA A 245 1.08 -1.51 16.65
CA ALA A 245 2.18 -1.63 15.70
C ALA A 245 3.35 -2.44 16.28
N ARG A 246 3.76 -2.16 17.52
CA ARG A 246 4.80 -2.92 18.22
C ARG A 246 4.40 -4.38 18.48
N ALA A 247 3.14 -4.62 18.85
CA ALA A 247 2.63 -5.97 19.05
C ALA A 247 2.58 -6.75 17.74
N LEU A 248 2.04 -6.18 16.66
CA LEU A 248 1.91 -6.82 15.36
C LEU A 248 3.28 -7.24 14.78
N TYR A 249 4.31 -6.40 14.96
CA TYR A 249 5.67 -6.69 14.50
C TYR A 249 6.24 -7.99 15.07
N VAL A 250 5.91 -8.33 16.32
CA VAL A 250 6.40 -9.56 16.98
C VAL A 250 5.40 -10.71 16.91
N MET A 251 4.13 -10.40 16.73
CA MET A 251 3.04 -11.37 16.66
C MET A 251 3.01 -12.14 15.34
N ALA A 252 3.24 -11.44 14.22
CA ALA A 252 3.15 -12.00 12.88
C ALA A 252 4.42 -11.72 12.04
N PRO A 253 5.60 -12.19 12.47
CA PRO A 253 6.87 -11.89 11.81
C PRO A 253 7.05 -12.61 10.46
N ASP A 254 6.19 -13.57 10.13
CA ASP A 254 6.25 -14.37 8.90
C ASP A 254 5.21 -13.94 7.85
N ALA A 255 4.65 -12.73 8.01
CA ALA A 255 3.80 -12.08 7.03
C ALA A 255 4.42 -10.73 6.60
N GLY A 256 4.72 -10.58 5.31
CA GLY A 256 5.39 -9.40 4.77
C GLY A 256 4.56 -8.14 4.97
N HIS A 257 3.26 -8.22 4.66
CA HIS A 257 2.34 -7.09 4.85
C HIS A 257 2.20 -6.67 6.32
N SER A 258 2.13 -7.63 7.24
CA SER A 258 2.09 -7.37 8.68
C SER A 258 3.27 -6.51 9.15
N LEU A 259 4.47 -6.88 8.77
CA LEU A 259 5.69 -6.15 9.11
C LEU A 259 5.66 -4.73 8.54
N HIS A 260 5.28 -4.58 7.27
CA HIS A 260 5.14 -3.30 6.62
C HIS A 260 4.10 -2.41 7.32
N MET A 261 2.93 -2.95 7.67
CA MET A 261 1.85 -2.20 8.32
C MET A 261 2.27 -1.51 9.61
N THR A 262 3.23 -2.08 10.35
CA THR A 262 3.76 -1.40 11.54
C THR A 262 4.46 -0.09 11.18
N SER A 263 5.06 -0.01 9.99
CA SER A 263 5.75 1.20 9.52
C SER A 263 4.82 2.37 9.23
N HIS A 264 3.52 2.14 9.01
CA HIS A 264 2.53 3.21 8.87
C HIS A 264 2.51 4.12 10.09
N ILE A 265 2.35 3.52 11.27
CA ILE A 265 2.38 4.26 12.55
C ILE A 265 3.77 4.87 12.80
N PHE A 266 4.84 4.12 12.54
CA PHE A 266 6.19 4.64 12.74
C PHE A 266 6.50 5.83 11.82
N ASN A 267 6.02 5.79 10.57
CA ASN A 267 6.14 6.90 9.61
C ASN A 267 5.39 8.15 10.09
N ALA A 268 4.12 7.99 10.47
CA ALA A 268 3.30 9.11 10.97
C ALA A 268 3.88 9.75 12.25
N LEU A 269 4.66 8.99 13.03
CA LEU A 269 5.34 9.44 14.25
C LEU A 269 6.81 9.89 14.03
N GLY A 270 7.33 9.86 12.80
CA GLY A 270 8.72 10.20 12.50
C GLY A 270 9.75 9.21 13.07
N MET A 271 9.35 7.98 13.37
CA MET A 271 10.21 6.93 13.93
C MET A 271 10.99 6.21 12.82
N TRP A 272 11.82 6.96 12.08
CA TRP A 272 12.47 6.52 10.85
C TRP A 272 13.31 5.24 10.98
N GLY A 273 13.94 5.04 12.13
CA GLY A 273 14.69 3.79 12.41
C GLY A 273 13.80 2.56 12.42
N ASP A 274 12.60 2.67 12.97
CA ASP A 274 11.60 1.61 13.01
C ASP A 274 10.95 1.41 11.64
N VAL A 275 10.71 2.49 10.85
CA VAL A 275 10.26 2.43 9.45
C VAL A 275 11.22 1.60 8.61
N VAL A 276 12.53 1.90 8.66
CA VAL A 276 13.55 1.16 7.93
C VAL A 276 13.59 -0.30 8.37
N LYS A 277 13.62 -0.56 9.68
CA LYS A 277 13.66 -1.92 10.22
C LYS A 277 12.44 -2.75 9.80
N ALA A 278 11.25 -2.16 9.87
CA ALA A 278 10.00 -2.82 9.48
C ALA A 278 10.02 -3.20 7.99
N ASN A 279 10.37 -2.26 7.11
CA ASN A 279 10.35 -2.51 5.67
C ASN A 279 11.50 -3.38 5.18
N VAL A 280 12.68 -3.37 5.79
CA VAL A 280 13.75 -4.36 5.50
C VAL A 280 13.24 -5.78 5.75
N ASN A 281 12.54 -6.01 6.88
CA ASN A 281 11.98 -7.32 7.18
C ASN A 281 10.77 -7.65 6.29
N ALA A 282 9.92 -6.68 5.99
CA ALA A 282 8.79 -6.86 5.06
C ALA A 282 9.26 -7.30 3.66
N VAL A 283 10.26 -6.63 3.10
CA VAL A 283 10.87 -6.99 1.80
C VAL A 283 11.47 -8.40 1.85
N ARG A 284 12.21 -8.73 2.92
CA ARG A 284 12.79 -10.07 3.09
C ARG A 284 11.71 -11.14 3.09
N VAL A 285 10.70 -11.01 3.97
CA VAL A 285 9.62 -12.01 4.11
C VAL A 285 8.78 -12.10 2.85
N SER A 286 8.44 -10.96 2.23
CA SER A 286 7.72 -10.95 0.95
C SER A 286 8.49 -11.69 -0.14
N ASN A 287 9.81 -11.52 -0.23
CA ASN A 287 10.63 -12.24 -1.20
C ASN A 287 10.76 -13.73 -0.88
N GLU A 288 10.80 -14.13 0.40
CA GLU A 288 10.70 -15.54 0.81
C GLU A 288 9.35 -16.15 0.38
N MET A 289 8.24 -15.43 0.61
CA MET A 289 6.90 -15.83 0.19
C MET A 289 6.76 -15.90 -1.35
N ARG A 290 7.38 -14.99 -2.09
CA ARG A 290 7.45 -15.05 -3.56
C ARG A 290 8.20 -16.30 -4.03
N ALA A 291 9.34 -16.62 -3.40
CA ALA A 291 10.11 -17.82 -3.73
C ALA A 291 9.31 -19.13 -3.51
N GLU A 292 8.46 -19.19 -2.49
CA GLU A 292 7.57 -20.33 -2.27
C GLU A 292 6.55 -20.53 -3.41
N ARG A 293 6.16 -19.43 -4.08
CA ARG A 293 5.31 -19.49 -5.29
C ARG A 293 6.09 -19.70 -6.58
N GLY A 294 7.41 -19.81 -6.50
CA GLY A 294 8.28 -19.90 -7.68
C GLY A 294 8.47 -18.57 -8.41
N GLU A 295 8.18 -17.46 -7.77
CA GLU A 295 8.36 -16.12 -8.29
C GLU A 295 9.76 -15.58 -7.95
N PRO A 296 10.37 -14.74 -8.83
CA PRO A 296 11.64 -14.09 -8.51
C PRO A 296 11.47 -13.07 -7.38
N SER A 297 12.55 -12.82 -6.64
CA SER A 297 12.62 -11.70 -5.70
C SER A 297 12.39 -10.38 -6.41
N SER A 298 11.86 -9.37 -5.68
CA SER A 298 11.66 -8.03 -6.20
C SER A 298 12.34 -6.98 -5.33
N SER A 299 12.99 -6.01 -5.99
CA SER A 299 13.58 -4.80 -5.40
C SER A 299 12.71 -3.56 -5.66
N VAL A 300 11.56 -3.71 -6.31
CA VAL A 300 10.63 -2.64 -6.67
C VAL A 300 9.26 -2.92 -6.06
N GLY A 301 8.48 -1.86 -5.77
CA GLY A 301 7.12 -1.92 -5.23
C GLY A 301 7.01 -1.28 -3.85
N HIS A 302 5.82 -1.39 -3.26
CA HIS A 302 5.35 -0.64 -2.11
C HIS A 302 6.32 -0.65 -0.92
N TYR A 303 6.73 -1.83 -0.45
CA TYR A 303 7.63 -1.94 0.72
C TYR A 303 9.02 -1.34 0.44
N ASN A 304 9.51 -1.46 -0.80
CA ASN A 304 10.79 -0.88 -1.21
C ASN A 304 10.72 0.66 -1.31
N PHE A 305 9.58 1.22 -1.74
CA PHE A 305 9.35 2.66 -1.73
C PHE A 305 9.38 3.24 -0.31
N TRP A 306 8.71 2.59 0.65
CA TRP A 306 8.72 3.02 2.05
C TRP A 306 10.09 2.86 2.71
N LEU A 307 10.82 1.78 2.36
CA LEU A 307 12.19 1.59 2.80
C LEU A 307 13.09 2.71 2.27
N LEU A 308 12.98 3.04 0.97
CA LEU A 308 13.69 4.13 0.34
C LEU A 308 13.44 5.45 1.09
N TYR A 309 12.19 5.77 1.33
CA TYR A 309 11.80 6.99 2.03
C TYR A 309 12.37 7.04 3.44
N GLY A 310 12.23 5.98 4.22
CA GLY A 310 12.80 5.90 5.57
C GLY A 310 14.33 6.05 5.60
N LEU A 311 15.05 5.51 4.61
CA LEU A 311 16.48 5.69 4.46
C LEU A 311 16.86 7.15 4.16
N LEU A 312 16.10 7.81 3.28
CA LEU A 312 16.29 9.22 2.93
C LEU A 312 16.06 10.13 4.13
N GLN A 313 15.00 9.90 4.91
CA GLN A 313 14.71 10.65 6.13
C GLN A 313 15.79 10.49 7.22
N GLN A 314 16.57 9.42 7.18
CA GLN A 314 17.74 9.21 8.05
C GLN A 314 19.06 9.77 7.46
N GLY A 315 19.04 10.39 6.28
CA GLY A 315 20.24 10.82 5.57
C GLY A 315 21.12 9.66 5.06
N ARG A 316 20.59 8.43 4.97
CA ARG A 316 21.27 7.22 4.49
C ARG A 316 21.22 7.12 2.96
N GLN A 317 21.63 8.19 2.28
CA GLN A 317 21.50 8.35 0.83
C GLN A 317 22.19 7.24 0.03
N SER A 318 23.37 6.76 0.50
CA SER A 318 24.10 5.68 -0.20
C SER A 318 23.32 4.36 -0.22
N GLU A 319 22.61 4.03 0.87
CA GLU A 319 21.78 2.83 0.94
C GLU A 319 20.50 2.99 0.13
N ALA A 320 19.89 4.18 0.16
CA ALA A 320 18.75 4.52 -0.68
C ALA A 320 19.10 4.41 -2.17
N LYS A 321 20.29 4.94 -2.58
CA LYS A 321 20.80 4.79 -3.95
C LYS A 321 21.00 3.34 -4.34
N ALA A 322 21.57 2.52 -3.47
CA ALA A 322 21.80 1.11 -3.75
C ALA A 322 20.49 0.35 -3.96
N LEU A 323 19.46 0.60 -3.10
CA LEU A 323 18.13 0.03 -3.25
C LEU A 323 17.48 0.45 -4.57
N LEU A 324 17.52 1.75 -4.88
CA LEU A 324 16.95 2.30 -6.10
C LEU A 324 17.66 1.76 -7.36
N THR A 325 19.00 1.60 -7.31
CA THR A 325 19.78 1.02 -8.41
C THR A 325 19.37 -0.43 -8.67
N ALA A 326 19.18 -1.24 -7.61
CA ALA A 326 18.71 -2.61 -7.75
C ALA A 326 17.32 -2.66 -8.42
N ALA A 327 16.39 -1.79 -8.01
CA ALA A 327 15.07 -1.67 -8.62
C ALA A 327 15.14 -1.27 -10.12
N TYR A 328 16.02 -0.35 -10.46
CA TYR A 328 16.23 0.09 -11.85
C TYR A 328 16.78 -1.03 -12.73
N GLU A 329 17.82 -1.72 -12.28
CA GLU A 329 18.43 -2.82 -13.05
C GLU A 329 17.44 -4.00 -13.21
N GLU A 330 16.68 -4.33 -12.17
CA GLU A 330 15.64 -5.35 -12.25
C GLU A 330 14.56 -4.98 -13.29
N THR A 331 14.03 -3.77 -13.22
CA THR A 331 12.96 -3.29 -14.12
C THR A 331 13.47 -3.21 -15.58
N ARG A 332 14.69 -2.71 -15.76
CA ARG A 332 15.35 -2.64 -17.07
C ARG A 332 15.61 -4.01 -17.67
N ALA A 333 16.00 -5.00 -16.86
CA ALA A 333 16.23 -6.38 -17.35
C ALA A 333 14.94 -7.03 -17.85
N ILE A 334 13.79 -6.72 -17.24
CA ILE A 334 12.48 -7.17 -17.72
C ILE A 334 12.09 -6.48 -19.02
N GLY A 335 12.42 -5.20 -19.18
CA GLY A 335 12.24 -4.43 -20.41
C GLY A 335 10.79 -4.18 -20.83
N LYS A 336 9.82 -4.42 -19.95
CA LYS A 336 8.40 -4.21 -20.22
C LYS A 336 7.99 -2.77 -19.92
N PRO A 337 7.10 -2.17 -20.76
CA PRO A 337 6.48 -0.88 -20.44
C PRO A 337 5.46 -1.05 -19.30
N PRO A 338 4.88 0.06 -18.81
CA PRO A 338 3.75 0.03 -17.88
C PRO A 338 2.61 -0.88 -18.36
N VAL A 339 1.90 -1.47 -17.41
CA VAL A 339 0.84 -2.46 -17.67
C VAL A 339 -0.32 -1.85 -18.47
N ALA A 340 -0.72 -0.63 -18.11
CA ALA A 340 -1.78 0.08 -18.81
C ALA A 340 -1.62 1.60 -18.68
N ARG A 341 -2.25 2.33 -19.62
CA ARG A 341 -2.20 3.79 -19.65
C ARG A 341 -2.80 4.44 -18.41
N MET A 342 -3.87 3.85 -17.86
CA MET A 342 -4.67 4.38 -16.75
C MET A 342 -4.32 3.80 -15.38
N VAL A 343 -3.23 3.10 -15.22
CA VAL A 343 -2.77 2.70 -13.89
C VAL A 343 -2.25 3.93 -13.17
N LEU A 344 -2.96 4.38 -12.15
CA LEU A 344 -2.63 5.56 -11.33
C LEU A 344 -2.04 5.15 -9.97
N ASP A 345 -2.28 3.91 -9.53
CA ASP A 345 -1.59 3.34 -8.37
C ASP A 345 -0.25 2.76 -8.82
N PRO A 346 0.88 3.34 -8.40
CA PRO A 346 2.20 2.84 -8.78
C PRO A 346 2.48 1.43 -8.27
N ASP A 347 1.78 0.94 -7.25
CA ASP A 347 1.96 -0.41 -6.72
C ASP A 347 1.43 -1.50 -7.68
N ASP A 348 0.50 -1.14 -8.55
CA ASP A 348 -0.04 -2.03 -9.59
C ASP A 348 0.85 -2.12 -10.83
N ASP A 349 1.92 -1.31 -10.91
CA ASP A 349 2.82 -1.28 -12.07
C ASP A 349 4.29 -1.14 -11.66
N ARG A 350 5.09 -2.07 -12.10
CA ARG A 350 6.54 -2.12 -11.79
C ARG A 350 7.29 -0.86 -12.26
N VAL A 351 6.96 -0.36 -13.45
CA VAL A 351 7.60 0.86 -13.98
C VAL A 351 7.10 2.08 -13.23
N GLY A 352 5.82 2.13 -12.90
CA GLY A 352 5.22 3.16 -12.05
C GLY A 352 5.89 3.22 -10.68
N SER A 353 6.02 2.07 -10.00
CA SER A 353 6.72 1.95 -8.71
C SER A 353 8.18 2.43 -8.79
N LEU A 354 8.91 2.04 -9.84
CA LEU A 354 10.29 2.49 -10.02
C LEU A 354 10.36 4.01 -10.21
N VAL A 355 9.49 4.57 -11.05
CA VAL A 355 9.47 6.03 -11.30
C VAL A 355 9.10 6.81 -10.04
N GLN A 356 8.18 6.29 -9.22
CA GLN A 356 7.86 6.87 -7.92
C GLN A 356 9.07 6.85 -6.97
N MET A 357 9.78 5.69 -6.87
CA MET A 357 11.01 5.59 -6.07
C MET A 357 12.08 6.57 -6.57
N TRP A 358 12.26 6.68 -7.88
CA TRP A 358 13.20 7.61 -8.50
C TRP A 358 12.83 9.05 -8.24
N ALA A 359 11.56 9.43 -8.43
CA ALA A 359 11.08 10.79 -8.22
C ALA A 359 11.31 11.23 -6.76
N ARG A 360 10.96 10.36 -5.80
CA ARG A 360 11.20 10.60 -4.38
C ARG A 360 12.69 10.79 -4.09
N TYR A 361 13.56 9.89 -4.57
CA TYR A 361 15.00 10.00 -4.37
C TYR A 361 15.55 11.33 -4.92
N ILE A 362 15.18 11.70 -6.13
CA ILE A 362 15.67 12.91 -6.78
C ILE A 362 15.18 14.18 -6.06
N LEU A 363 13.92 14.24 -5.66
CA LEU A 363 13.37 15.41 -4.97
C LEU A 363 13.96 15.57 -3.56
N GLU A 364 14.10 14.50 -2.81
CA GLU A 364 14.71 14.50 -1.46
C GLU A 364 16.22 14.82 -1.47
N THR A 365 16.92 14.50 -2.55
CA THR A 365 18.37 14.79 -2.69
C THR A 365 18.66 16.08 -3.46
N GLY A 366 17.63 16.82 -3.90
CA GLY A 366 17.80 18.03 -4.70
C GLY A 366 18.43 17.80 -6.07
N GLY A 367 18.45 16.56 -6.55
CA GLY A 367 19.09 16.20 -7.83
C GLY A 367 20.61 16.16 -7.81
N ASP A 368 21.23 16.12 -6.63
CA ASP A 368 22.70 16.13 -6.45
C ASP A 368 23.41 14.88 -6.99
N ASP A 369 22.65 13.89 -7.47
CA ASP A 369 23.16 12.66 -8.08
C ASP A 369 22.93 12.65 -9.61
N PRO A 370 23.88 13.18 -10.41
CA PRO A 370 23.68 13.31 -11.86
C PRO A 370 23.57 11.95 -12.58
N ASP A 371 24.15 10.88 -12.02
CA ASP A 371 24.04 9.54 -12.63
C ASP A 371 22.61 9.03 -12.56
N VAL A 372 21.95 9.20 -11.41
CA VAL A 372 20.55 8.78 -11.20
C VAL A 372 19.58 9.71 -11.91
N ALA A 373 19.86 11.02 -11.94
CA ALA A 373 19.00 12.02 -12.58
C ALA A 373 18.85 11.80 -14.09
N GLN A 374 19.83 11.14 -14.74
CA GLN A 374 19.83 10.88 -16.18
C GLN A 374 19.19 9.56 -16.59
N TRP A 375 18.64 8.80 -15.66
CA TRP A 375 18.05 7.51 -16.01
C TRP A 375 16.92 7.66 -17.02
N GLN A 376 16.81 6.67 -17.91
CA GLN A 376 15.79 6.60 -18.93
C GLN A 376 14.82 5.47 -18.62
N PHE A 377 13.54 5.75 -18.80
CA PHE A 377 12.45 4.82 -18.52
C PHE A 377 11.66 4.52 -19.79
N ASN A 378 11.21 3.28 -19.95
CA ASN A 378 10.25 2.92 -20.99
C ASN A 378 8.83 3.17 -20.47
N LEU A 379 8.33 4.39 -20.59
CA LEU A 379 7.06 4.84 -20.02
C LEU A 379 5.86 4.62 -20.94
N ALA A 380 6.10 4.32 -22.22
CA ALA A 380 5.06 4.31 -23.24
C ALA A 380 4.17 5.56 -23.15
N ASP A 381 2.84 5.41 -23.12
CA ASP A 381 1.87 6.50 -22.97
C ASP A 381 1.15 6.52 -21.60
N ALA A 382 1.69 5.81 -20.59
CA ALA A 382 1.13 5.76 -19.25
C ALA A 382 1.11 7.13 -18.59
N PHE A 383 0.00 7.49 -17.94
CA PHE A 383 -0.18 8.82 -17.37
C PHE A 383 0.72 9.07 -16.16
N ASP A 384 0.61 8.23 -15.12
CA ASP A 384 1.30 8.46 -13.85
C ASP A 384 2.82 8.62 -14.00
N PRO A 385 3.57 7.65 -14.59
CA PRO A 385 5.01 7.78 -14.65
C PRO A 385 5.46 8.93 -15.55
N ASN A 386 4.73 9.26 -16.64
CA ASN A 386 5.06 10.43 -17.45
C ASN A 386 4.86 11.74 -16.71
N LEU A 387 3.78 11.86 -15.93
CA LEU A 387 3.50 13.06 -15.12
C LEU A 387 4.56 13.25 -14.03
N ASN A 388 4.94 12.17 -13.34
CA ASN A 388 5.98 12.22 -12.31
C ASN A 388 7.36 12.61 -12.88
N VAL A 389 7.74 12.09 -14.04
CA VAL A 389 9.00 12.48 -14.71
C VAL A 389 9.00 13.96 -15.12
N LEU A 390 7.90 14.46 -15.68
CA LEU A 390 7.76 15.87 -16.06
C LEU A 390 7.82 16.77 -14.84
N TYR A 391 7.19 16.36 -13.73
CA TYR A 391 7.25 17.06 -12.46
C TYR A 391 8.68 17.22 -11.96
N VAL A 392 9.41 16.11 -11.83
CA VAL A 392 10.80 16.10 -11.36
C VAL A 392 11.69 16.98 -12.24
N TYR A 393 11.64 16.85 -13.56
CA TYR A 393 12.46 17.65 -14.46
C TYR A 393 12.15 19.15 -14.38
N ALA A 394 10.89 19.52 -14.23
CA ALA A 394 10.51 20.91 -14.06
C ALA A 394 10.99 21.48 -12.72
N MET A 395 10.86 20.71 -11.62
CA MET A 395 11.30 21.12 -10.29
C MET A 395 12.82 21.36 -10.22
N LEU A 396 13.61 20.55 -10.92
CA LEU A 396 15.08 20.65 -10.90
C LEU A 396 15.65 21.64 -11.91
N SER A 397 14.89 22.00 -12.94
CA SER A 397 15.39 22.89 -13.99
C SER A 397 15.59 24.32 -13.46
N LYS A 398 16.71 24.94 -13.86
CA LYS A 398 16.99 26.35 -13.63
C LYS A 398 16.68 27.20 -14.87
N ASN A 399 16.34 26.59 -16.01
CA ASN A 399 16.07 27.25 -17.26
C ASN A 399 14.56 27.49 -17.42
N PRO A 400 14.08 28.74 -17.47
CA PRO A 400 12.65 29.02 -17.63
C PRO A 400 12.02 28.40 -18.88
N ALA A 401 12.76 28.24 -19.98
CA ALA A 401 12.24 27.65 -21.20
C ALA A 401 11.97 26.14 -21.03
N ASP A 402 12.86 25.40 -20.34
CA ASP A 402 12.69 23.99 -20.06
C ASP A 402 11.53 23.78 -19.10
N ILE A 403 11.44 24.60 -18.02
CA ILE A 403 10.31 24.53 -17.06
C ILE A 403 9.00 24.76 -17.80
N THR A 404 8.94 25.76 -18.70
CA THR A 404 7.75 26.06 -19.50
C THR A 404 7.37 24.86 -20.37
N ALA A 405 8.34 24.25 -21.07
CA ALA A 405 8.07 23.09 -21.92
C ALA A 405 7.54 21.87 -21.13
N HIS A 406 8.11 21.58 -19.94
CA HIS A 406 7.64 20.51 -19.07
C HIS A 406 6.24 20.79 -18.51
N LEU A 407 6.00 22.02 -18.04
CA LEU A 407 4.68 22.45 -17.52
C LEU A 407 3.59 22.36 -18.59
N GLU A 408 3.85 22.80 -19.81
CA GLU A 408 2.89 22.70 -20.91
C GLU A 408 2.57 21.24 -21.27
N ARG A 409 3.58 20.36 -21.27
CA ARG A 409 3.36 18.93 -21.50
C ARG A 409 2.61 18.30 -20.34
N PHE A 410 2.94 18.64 -19.10
CA PHE A 410 2.23 18.21 -17.89
C PHE A 410 0.75 18.59 -17.97
N ARG A 411 0.43 19.84 -18.30
CA ARG A 411 -0.94 20.33 -18.47
C ARG A 411 -1.73 19.54 -19.51
N ARG A 412 -1.12 19.26 -20.66
CA ARG A 412 -1.77 18.46 -21.70
C ARG A 412 -2.11 17.06 -21.20
N LEU A 413 -1.15 16.34 -20.59
CA LEU A 413 -1.39 15.00 -20.05
C LEU A 413 -2.42 15.02 -18.92
N LYS A 414 -2.38 16.02 -18.03
CA LYS A 414 -3.38 16.19 -16.97
C LYS A 414 -4.79 16.38 -17.54
N MET A 415 -4.95 17.17 -18.59
CA MET A 415 -6.24 17.35 -19.24
C MET A 415 -6.74 16.06 -19.89
N GLU A 416 -5.89 15.35 -20.62
CA GLU A 416 -6.24 14.05 -21.21
C GLU A 416 -6.63 13.03 -20.12
N LEU A 417 -5.88 12.96 -19.02
CA LEU A 417 -6.21 12.10 -17.90
C LEU A 417 -7.57 12.46 -17.29
N ARG A 418 -7.82 13.77 -17.04
CA ARG A 418 -9.09 14.24 -16.50
C ARG A 418 -10.27 13.83 -17.39
N GLU A 419 -10.14 13.99 -18.71
CA GLU A 419 -11.16 13.55 -19.66
C GLU A 419 -11.41 12.04 -19.55
N HIS A 420 -10.37 11.22 -19.42
CA HIS A 420 -10.50 9.77 -19.26
C HIS A 420 -11.18 9.41 -17.93
N VAL A 421 -10.75 10.00 -16.82
CA VAL A 421 -11.35 9.76 -15.49
C VAL A 421 -12.82 10.15 -15.49
N MET A 422 -13.16 11.34 -16.01
CA MET A 422 -14.55 11.81 -16.04
C MET A 422 -15.46 11.03 -16.98
N ALA A 423 -14.90 10.29 -17.94
CA ALA A 423 -15.63 9.42 -18.86
C ALA A 423 -15.88 8.00 -18.30
N LEU A 424 -15.29 7.64 -17.15
CA LEU A 424 -15.52 6.34 -16.54
C LEU A 424 -16.99 6.18 -16.12
N PRO A 425 -17.57 4.97 -16.29
CA PRO A 425 -18.96 4.70 -15.91
C PRO A 425 -19.21 4.91 -14.41
N GLU A 426 -18.22 4.66 -13.60
CA GLU A 426 -18.22 4.83 -12.15
C GLU A 426 -17.01 5.66 -11.74
N GLN A 427 -17.23 6.68 -10.92
CA GLN A 427 -16.13 7.51 -10.41
C GLN A 427 -15.47 6.81 -9.23
N VAL A 428 -14.19 6.54 -9.36
CA VAL A 428 -13.36 5.98 -8.28
C VAL A 428 -12.78 7.15 -7.47
N PRO A 429 -13.07 7.27 -6.18
CA PRO A 429 -12.61 8.38 -5.33
C PRO A 429 -11.10 8.61 -5.38
N PHE A 430 -10.31 7.54 -5.43
CA PHE A 430 -8.85 7.64 -5.57
C PHE A 430 -8.45 8.35 -6.87
N ASN A 431 -9.13 8.10 -7.99
CA ASN A 431 -8.83 8.79 -9.25
C ASN A 431 -9.08 10.30 -9.16
N LEU A 432 -10.12 10.72 -8.42
CA LEU A 432 -10.41 12.14 -8.19
C LEU A 432 -9.33 12.75 -7.29
N LEU A 433 -8.95 12.07 -6.21
CA LEU A 433 -7.87 12.50 -5.32
C LEU A 433 -6.53 12.63 -6.07
N TYR A 434 -6.26 11.72 -7.03
CA TYR A 434 -5.10 11.82 -7.89
C TYR A 434 -5.13 13.06 -8.77
N LEU A 435 -6.30 13.44 -9.33
CA LEU A 435 -6.45 14.68 -10.10
C LEU A 435 -6.22 15.92 -9.22
N ASP A 436 -6.69 15.91 -7.97
CA ASP A 436 -6.44 16.99 -7.01
C ASP A 436 -4.93 17.14 -6.71
N ARG A 437 -4.19 16.02 -6.56
CA ARG A 437 -2.73 16.02 -6.46
C ARG A 437 -2.07 16.71 -7.65
N LEU A 438 -2.55 16.44 -8.87
CA LEU A 438 -2.01 17.07 -10.06
C LEU A 438 -2.31 18.59 -10.13
N ASP A 439 -3.41 19.04 -9.56
CA ASP A 439 -3.72 20.46 -9.43
C ASP A 439 -2.74 21.16 -8.47
N VAL A 440 -2.38 20.50 -7.35
CA VAL A 440 -1.31 20.99 -6.45
C VAL A 440 0.03 21.09 -7.17
N ILE A 441 0.44 19.99 -7.83
CA ILE A 441 1.71 19.93 -8.57
C ILE A 441 1.78 21.04 -9.64
N GLU A 442 0.69 21.30 -10.36
CA GLU A 442 0.68 22.38 -11.35
C GLU A 442 0.97 23.75 -10.72
N GLN A 443 0.44 24.05 -9.54
CA GLN A 443 0.73 25.29 -8.82
C GLN A 443 2.21 25.34 -8.39
N GLN A 444 2.76 24.22 -7.90
CA GLN A 444 4.19 24.14 -7.57
C GLN A 444 5.07 24.44 -8.80
N LEU A 445 4.74 23.86 -9.95
CA LEU A 445 5.49 24.11 -11.20
C LEU A 445 5.36 25.56 -11.66
N GLN A 446 4.22 26.22 -11.46
CA GLN A 446 4.05 27.65 -11.73
C GLN A 446 4.89 28.50 -10.77
N ALA A 447 4.97 28.12 -9.49
CA ALA A 447 5.82 28.79 -8.51
C ALA A 447 7.31 28.73 -8.92
N VAL A 448 7.80 27.54 -9.30
CA VAL A 448 9.19 27.35 -9.77
C VAL A 448 9.47 28.14 -11.06
N LEU A 449 8.52 28.16 -12.01
CA LEU A 449 8.64 28.94 -13.24
C LEU A 449 8.72 30.45 -12.93
N ALA A 450 7.81 30.98 -12.11
CA ALA A 450 7.79 32.38 -11.73
C ALA A 450 9.10 32.80 -11.02
N LYS A 451 9.60 31.97 -10.11
CA LYS A 451 10.92 32.15 -9.48
C LYS A 451 12.03 32.21 -10.50
N SER A 452 12.08 31.29 -11.44
CA SER A 452 13.12 31.22 -12.47
C SER A 452 13.14 32.44 -13.41
N GLN A 453 11.98 33.11 -13.53
CA GLN A 453 11.80 34.35 -14.29
C GLN A 453 12.07 35.62 -13.46
N GLY A 454 12.40 35.51 -12.18
CA GLY A 454 12.62 36.61 -11.26
C GLY A 454 11.34 37.27 -10.73
N HIS A 455 10.18 36.62 -10.87
CA HIS A 455 8.88 37.09 -10.39
C HIS A 455 8.59 36.55 -8.99
N GLY A 456 9.32 37.02 -7.95
CA GLY A 456 9.29 36.47 -6.59
C GLY A 456 7.90 36.49 -5.96
N ASP A 457 7.18 37.63 -6.05
CA ASP A 457 5.83 37.74 -5.46
C ASP A 457 4.86 36.72 -6.10
N ALA A 458 4.88 36.54 -7.41
CA ALA A 458 4.06 35.56 -8.10
C ALA A 458 4.45 34.13 -7.72
N ALA A 459 5.74 33.84 -7.50
CA ALA A 459 6.20 32.53 -7.03
C ALA A 459 5.60 32.19 -5.65
N LEU A 460 5.60 33.16 -4.72
CA LEU A 460 4.97 32.98 -3.40
C LEU A 460 3.44 32.80 -3.49
N GLU A 461 2.75 33.54 -4.38
CA GLU A 461 1.31 33.36 -4.58
C GLU A 461 0.97 31.94 -5.06
N TYR A 462 1.69 31.42 -6.06
CA TYR A 462 1.50 30.04 -6.53
C TYR A 462 1.83 29.00 -5.46
N ALA A 463 2.90 29.20 -4.69
CA ALA A 463 3.26 28.29 -3.60
C ALA A 463 2.20 28.26 -2.48
N ARG A 464 1.64 29.44 -2.11
CA ARG A 464 0.52 29.52 -1.15
C ARG A 464 -0.73 28.81 -1.67
N GLU A 465 -1.05 28.97 -2.96
CA GLU A 465 -2.19 28.28 -3.56
C GLU A 465 -1.97 26.75 -3.60
N ALA A 466 -0.75 26.29 -3.91
CA ALA A 466 -0.39 24.89 -3.79
C ALA A 466 -0.63 24.35 -2.36
N GLY A 467 -0.15 25.09 -1.34
CA GLY A 467 -0.37 24.71 0.06
C GLY A 467 -1.84 24.73 0.47
N ARG A 468 -2.62 25.68 -0.03
CA ARG A 468 -4.07 25.73 0.21
C ARG A 468 -4.79 24.53 -0.41
N LEU A 469 -4.47 24.16 -1.66
CA LEU A 469 -5.05 23.00 -2.34
C LEU A 469 -4.65 21.69 -1.61
N GLU A 470 -3.38 21.53 -1.27
CA GLU A 470 -2.90 20.35 -0.54
C GLU A 470 -3.56 20.24 0.84
N GLY A 471 -3.73 21.36 1.55
CA GLY A 471 -4.31 21.39 2.89
C GLY A 471 -5.81 21.04 2.97
N VAL A 472 -6.54 21.04 1.85
CA VAL A 472 -7.96 20.60 1.79
C VAL A 472 -8.13 19.19 1.22
N MET A 473 -7.04 18.55 0.77
CA MET A 473 -7.10 17.17 0.32
C MET A 473 -7.34 16.22 1.51
N PRO A 474 -8.11 15.14 1.31
CA PRO A 474 -8.14 14.05 2.28
C PRO A 474 -6.72 13.54 2.59
N TYR A 475 -6.46 13.25 3.84
CA TYR A 475 -5.17 12.67 4.23
C TYR A 475 -4.96 11.32 3.54
N SER A 476 -3.81 11.16 2.90
CA SER A 476 -3.31 9.89 2.38
C SER A 476 -2.22 9.37 3.32
N PHE A 477 -2.31 8.09 3.67
CA PHE A 477 -1.33 7.44 4.58
C PHE A 477 0.03 7.29 3.88
N GLY A 478 1.09 7.27 4.70
CA GLY A 478 2.45 6.96 4.23
C GLY A 478 3.33 8.17 3.92
N PRO A 479 4.33 8.00 3.06
CA PRO A 479 5.11 9.10 2.52
C PRO A 479 4.22 10.16 1.87
N PRO A 480 4.60 11.44 1.89
CA PRO A 480 3.74 12.52 1.37
C PRO A 480 3.18 12.21 -0.02
N PHE A 481 1.88 12.36 -0.20
CA PHE A 481 1.20 12.06 -1.48
C PHE A 481 1.59 13.03 -2.58
N VAL A 482 1.85 14.28 -2.24
CA VAL A 482 2.58 15.23 -3.09
C VAL A 482 4.06 15.09 -2.73
N ASP A 483 4.87 14.57 -3.65
CA ASP A 483 6.26 14.15 -3.39
C ASP A 483 7.14 15.25 -2.80
N TYR A 484 6.89 16.49 -3.12
CA TYR A 484 7.52 17.67 -2.53
C TYR A 484 6.45 18.49 -1.83
N PRO A 485 6.31 18.42 -0.49
CA PRO A 485 5.24 19.09 0.23
C PRO A 485 5.18 20.59 -0.06
N SER A 486 3.98 21.13 -0.31
CA SER A 486 3.85 22.55 -0.69
C SER A 486 4.27 23.51 0.43
N ALA A 487 4.13 23.09 1.70
CA ALA A 487 4.65 23.86 2.83
C ALA A 487 6.18 24.00 2.77
N GLN A 488 6.88 22.91 2.44
CA GLN A 488 8.33 22.96 2.23
C GLN A 488 8.71 23.91 1.09
N LEU A 489 8.05 23.80 -0.07
CA LEU A 489 8.30 24.70 -1.22
C LEU A 489 8.07 26.16 -0.84
N LEU A 490 6.97 26.46 -0.14
CA LEU A 490 6.66 27.82 0.32
C LEU A 490 7.73 28.33 1.28
N GLY A 491 8.12 27.52 2.27
CA GLY A 491 9.14 27.87 3.25
C GLY A 491 10.49 28.21 2.60
N GLU A 492 10.93 27.37 1.64
CA GLU A 492 12.18 27.60 0.92
C GLU A 492 12.12 28.87 0.04
N LEU A 493 11.05 29.06 -0.72
CA LEU A 493 10.85 30.25 -1.55
C LEU A 493 10.79 31.54 -0.70
N ALA A 494 10.04 31.51 0.39
CA ALA A 494 9.93 32.64 1.31
C ALA A 494 11.29 32.98 1.94
N PHE A 495 12.05 31.97 2.36
CA PHE A 495 13.39 32.18 2.92
C PHE A 495 14.34 32.83 1.91
N GLU A 496 14.40 32.29 0.69
CA GLU A 496 15.26 32.80 -0.38
C GLU A 496 14.90 34.25 -0.80
N LEU A 497 13.61 34.61 -0.73
CA LEU A 497 13.10 35.93 -1.08
C LEU A 497 13.15 36.94 0.10
N GLY A 498 13.62 36.50 1.28
CA GLY A 498 13.77 37.35 2.47
C GLY A 498 12.49 37.48 3.31
N HIS A 499 11.46 36.69 3.07
CA HIS A 499 10.21 36.66 3.86
C HIS A 499 10.36 35.66 5.04
N HIS A 500 11.29 35.95 5.96
CA HIS A 500 11.70 35.00 7.02
C HIS A 500 10.60 34.61 7.99
N ASP A 501 9.66 35.53 8.29
CA ASP A 501 8.52 35.20 9.18
C ASP A 501 7.57 34.18 8.52
N GLU A 502 7.33 34.31 7.22
CA GLU A 502 6.53 33.37 6.45
C GLU A 502 7.26 32.02 6.27
N ALA A 503 8.56 32.06 6.01
CA ALA A 503 9.38 30.86 5.92
C ALA A 503 9.38 30.03 7.22
N ALA A 504 9.33 30.71 8.36
CA ALA A 504 9.27 30.06 9.68
C ALA A 504 7.86 29.53 10.03
N ALA A 505 6.83 30.07 9.38
CA ALA A 505 5.43 29.64 9.61
C ALA A 505 4.97 28.51 8.67
N ALA A 506 5.63 28.37 7.51
CA ALA A 506 5.38 27.31 6.54
C ALA A 506 5.98 25.97 7.02
#